data_557424262835541e52e610b37761772c
#
_entry.id   557424262835541e52e610b37761772c
#
_cell.length_a   1.000
_cell.length_b   1.000
_cell.length_c   1.000
_cell.angle_alpha   90.00
_cell.angle_beta   90.00
_cell.angle_gamma   90.00
#
_symmetry.space_group_name_H-M   'P 1'
#
loop_
_entity.id
_entity.type
_entity.pdbx_description
1 polymer ?
#
loop_
_entity_poly.entity_id
_entity_poly.type
_entity_poly.pdbx_seq_one_letter_code
_entity_poly.pdbx_strand_id
1 'polypeptide(L)'
;GTPVETWRKPSQTHQPPLSLQCSDDFADSLGLQWQFMGNWRADFYAVDGGLTLAALPAPNGILWNCPHVLTQKIAAPAFTAEVTLDARALQIGEQAGFGLIGGQYAYIALRRTATGMRLVFVQSDGEAHQERVCEEIDAPAEQLALRMVLQPTGDDTARAAFAYQHLGDWRRFGEPFSPARHTWVGARMALFAMSLDGENHGGAGKFGPFRVTKA
;
A
#
# COMPACT_ATOMS: atom_id res chain seq x y z
N GLY A 1 -3.72 -18.80 38.72
CA GLY A 1 -4.85 -17.95 39.08
C GLY A 1 -6.08 -18.31 38.29
N THR A 2 -7.26 -18.14 38.86
CA THR A 2 -8.54 -18.39 38.16
C THR A 2 -8.86 -17.15 37.33
N PRO A 3 -9.20 -17.26 36.03
CA PRO A 3 -9.67 -16.14 35.25
C PRO A 3 -10.91 -15.49 35.87
N VAL A 4 -10.96 -14.17 35.88
CA VAL A 4 -12.14 -13.42 36.30
C VAL A 4 -13.04 -13.13 35.11
N GLU A 5 -14.34 -13.38 35.24
CA GLU A 5 -15.32 -13.12 34.18
C GLU A 5 -15.67 -11.63 34.06
N THR A 6 -15.54 -10.89 35.15
CA THR A 6 -15.83 -9.46 35.19
C THR A 6 -14.77 -8.71 35.96
N TRP A 7 -14.42 -7.52 35.52
CA TRP A 7 -13.49 -6.66 36.19
C TRP A 7 -13.96 -5.22 36.22
N ARG A 8 -13.60 -4.47 37.24
CA ARG A 8 -13.93 -3.05 37.32
C ARG A 8 -13.20 -2.29 36.24
N LYS A 9 -13.92 -1.49 35.45
CA LYS A 9 -13.32 -0.63 34.43
C LYS A 9 -12.25 0.29 35.06
N PRO A 10 -11.03 0.38 34.51
CA PRO A 10 -9.95 1.18 35.09
C PRO A 10 -10.25 2.67 35.21
N SER A 11 -11.09 3.21 34.32
CA SER A 11 -11.53 4.61 34.33
C SER A 11 -13.04 4.68 34.21
N GLN A 12 -13.66 5.54 35.01
CA GLN A 12 -15.09 5.87 34.93
C GLN A 12 -15.37 7.09 34.07
N THR A 13 -14.33 7.79 33.62
CA THR A 13 -14.50 8.95 32.73
C THR A 13 -14.91 8.46 31.35
N HIS A 14 -16.03 9.00 30.85
CA HIS A 14 -16.45 8.78 29.47
C HIS A 14 -15.53 9.55 28.55
N GLN A 15 -14.53 8.91 27.99
CA GLN A 15 -13.72 9.51 26.95
C GLN A 15 -14.38 9.23 25.59
N PRO A 16 -14.50 10.25 24.73
CA PRO A 16 -14.97 10.01 23.37
C PRO A 16 -14.03 9.00 22.68
N PRO A 17 -14.55 8.16 21.76
CA PRO A 17 -13.71 7.24 21.02
C PRO A 17 -12.64 8.03 20.28
N LEU A 18 -11.37 7.66 20.47
CA LEU A 18 -10.26 8.23 19.72
C LEU A 18 -10.40 7.84 18.26
N SER A 19 -10.38 8.83 17.38
CA SER A 19 -10.25 8.58 15.95
C SER A 19 -8.82 8.10 15.68
N LEU A 20 -8.67 6.90 15.13
CA LEU A 20 -7.36 6.42 14.69
C LEU A 20 -6.88 7.31 13.54
N GLN A 21 -5.64 7.78 13.65
CA GLN A 21 -4.96 8.46 12.55
C GLN A 21 -4.76 7.47 11.41
N CYS A 22 -5.18 7.83 10.22
CA CYS A 22 -5.04 7.00 9.02
C CYS A 22 -4.41 7.77 7.86
N SER A 23 -4.67 9.10 7.78
CA SER A 23 -4.09 9.97 6.77
C SER A 23 -2.72 10.48 7.24
N ASP A 24 -1.85 10.80 6.29
CA ASP A 24 -0.52 11.34 6.55
C ASP A 24 -0.12 12.31 5.43
N ASP A 25 0.39 13.47 5.81
CA ASP A 25 0.91 14.47 4.86
C ASP A 25 2.38 14.24 4.52
N PHE A 26 3.06 13.37 5.27
CA PHE A 26 4.50 13.14 5.17
C PHE A 26 5.30 14.44 5.24
N ALA A 27 4.92 15.35 6.16
CA ALA A 27 5.55 16.66 6.26
C ALA A 27 6.97 16.56 6.81
N ASP A 28 7.12 15.99 8.02
CA ASP A 28 8.39 15.96 8.75
C ASP A 28 8.86 14.56 9.12
N SER A 29 7.94 13.61 9.31
CA SER A 29 8.24 12.24 9.72
C SER A 29 7.09 11.31 9.37
N LEU A 30 7.33 9.99 9.40
CA LEU A 30 6.26 9.00 9.35
C LEU A 30 5.40 9.03 10.61
N GLY A 31 4.08 9.05 10.43
CA GLY A 31 3.15 8.88 11.55
C GLY A 31 3.25 7.47 12.16
N LEU A 32 2.83 7.34 13.43
CA LEU A 32 2.90 6.08 14.19
C LEU A 32 2.04 4.95 13.62
N GLN A 33 1.12 5.24 12.71
CA GLN A 33 0.30 4.26 12.02
C GLN A 33 1.08 3.42 10.99
N TRP A 34 2.26 3.88 10.57
CA TRP A 34 3.07 3.22 9.55
C TRP A 34 4.03 2.19 10.15
N GLN A 35 4.24 1.12 9.42
CA GLN A 35 5.11 0.02 9.81
C GLN A 35 5.71 -0.64 8.56
N PHE A 36 7.01 -0.87 8.55
CA PHE A 36 7.64 -1.71 7.52
C PHE A 36 7.31 -3.19 7.73
N MET A 37 7.30 -3.97 6.65
CA MET A 37 7.07 -5.42 6.74
C MET A 37 8.24 -6.14 7.40
N GLY A 38 9.47 -5.70 7.14
CA GLY A 38 10.68 -6.21 7.78
C GLY A 38 11.23 -5.27 8.83
N ASN A 39 12.43 -5.61 9.35
CA ASN A 39 13.15 -4.76 10.27
C ASN A 39 13.50 -3.44 9.59
N TRP A 40 13.21 -2.35 10.27
CA TRP A 40 13.48 -1.00 9.80
C TRP A 40 14.96 -0.75 9.50
N ARG A 41 15.24 -0.01 8.41
CA ARG A 41 16.55 0.51 8.05
C ARG A 41 16.42 1.94 7.56
N ALA A 42 17.44 2.75 7.84
CA ALA A 42 17.42 4.17 7.48
C ALA A 42 17.45 4.43 5.96
N ASP A 43 17.96 3.47 5.18
CA ASP A 43 18.04 3.54 3.72
C ASP A 43 16.73 3.16 2.99
N PHE A 44 15.69 2.76 3.73
CA PHE A 44 14.39 2.41 3.12
C PHE A 44 13.63 3.63 2.64
N TYR A 45 13.76 4.76 3.32
CA TYR A 45 12.94 5.92 3.04
C TYR A 45 13.59 7.24 3.48
N ALA A 46 13.03 8.33 2.96
CA ALA A 46 13.23 9.69 3.46
C ALA A 46 11.88 10.42 3.50
N VAL A 47 11.73 11.35 4.43
CA VAL A 47 10.59 12.27 4.52
C VAL A 47 11.11 13.70 4.44
N ASP A 48 10.68 14.42 3.40
CA ASP A 48 11.01 15.82 3.17
C ASP A 48 9.89 16.44 2.32
N GLY A 49 8.84 16.92 2.98
CA GLY A 49 7.64 17.43 2.32
C GLY A 49 6.96 16.40 1.40
N GLY A 50 7.11 15.12 1.73
CA GLY A 50 6.60 13.93 1.03
C GLY A 50 7.40 12.71 1.44
N LEU A 51 6.87 11.53 1.15
CA LEU A 51 7.55 10.27 1.44
C LEU A 51 8.30 9.79 0.19
N THR A 52 9.60 9.56 0.31
CA THR A 52 10.40 8.91 -0.72
C THR A 52 10.73 7.50 -0.26
N LEU A 53 10.38 6.49 -1.04
CA LEU A 53 10.76 5.09 -0.82
C LEU A 53 11.83 4.69 -1.83
N ALA A 54 12.96 4.15 -1.36
CA ALA A 54 14.01 3.63 -2.23
C ALA A 54 13.53 2.36 -2.96
N ALA A 55 13.79 2.28 -4.26
CA ALA A 55 13.47 1.11 -5.08
C ALA A 55 14.53 0.01 -4.87
N LEU A 56 14.50 -0.60 -3.68
CA LEU A 56 15.46 -1.63 -3.29
C LEU A 56 15.13 -2.99 -3.94
N PRO A 57 16.14 -3.89 -4.05
CA PRO A 57 15.96 -5.23 -4.61
C PRO A 57 14.81 -6.00 -3.97
N ALA A 58 13.91 -6.51 -4.79
CA ALA A 58 12.86 -7.43 -4.38
C ALA A 58 13.33 -8.88 -4.62
N PRO A 59 13.44 -9.72 -3.58
CA PRO A 59 13.77 -11.11 -3.77
C PRO A 59 12.76 -11.79 -4.73
N ASN A 60 13.27 -12.33 -5.83
CA ASN A 60 12.49 -12.93 -6.92
C ASN A 60 11.48 -11.96 -7.61
N GLY A 61 11.64 -10.66 -7.45
CA GLY A 61 10.71 -9.66 -8.00
C GLY A 61 9.32 -9.66 -7.35
N ILE A 62 9.17 -10.25 -6.16
CA ILE A 62 7.89 -10.47 -5.47
C ILE A 62 7.74 -9.49 -4.31
N LEU A 63 6.65 -8.71 -4.31
CA LEU A 63 6.37 -7.71 -3.27
C LEU A 63 6.32 -8.31 -1.87
N TRP A 64 5.75 -9.51 -1.72
CA TRP A 64 5.67 -10.22 -0.44
C TRP A 64 7.03 -10.40 0.25
N ASN A 65 8.09 -10.56 -0.53
CA ASN A 65 9.44 -10.81 -0.03
C ASN A 65 10.21 -9.53 0.32
N CYS A 66 9.62 -8.34 0.10
CA CYS A 66 10.28 -7.05 0.32
C CYS A 66 10.15 -6.59 1.77
N PRO A 67 11.23 -6.51 2.56
CA PRO A 67 11.18 -6.01 3.93
C PRO A 67 10.86 -4.51 4.01
N HIS A 68 11.12 -3.77 2.95
CA HIS A 68 10.98 -2.32 2.84
C HIS A 68 9.61 -1.85 2.35
N VAL A 69 8.61 -2.72 2.30
CA VAL A 69 7.21 -2.32 2.06
C VAL A 69 6.67 -1.61 3.29
N LEU A 70 6.21 -0.39 3.11
CA LEU A 70 5.62 0.43 4.16
C LEU A 70 4.11 0.16 4.25
N THR A 71 3.63 -0.27 5.41
CA THR A 71 2.25 -0.71 5.57
C THR A 71 1.51 0.05 6.65
N GLN A 72 0.19 0.14 6.49
CA GLN A 72 -0.73 0.66 7.49
C GLN A 72 -1.91 -0.28 7.66
N LYS A 73 -2.35 -0.51 8.90
CA LYS A 73 -3.54 -1.32 9.20
C LYS A 73 -4.80 -0.69 8.62
N ILE A 74 -5.73 -1.51 8.20
CA ILE A 74 -7.08 -1.09 7.83
C ILE A 74 -7.78 -0.56 9.09
N ALA A 75 -8.24 0.70 9.03
CA ALA A 75 -8.80 1.40 10.18
C ALA A 75 -10.34 1.43 10.19
N ALA A 76 -10.99 0.97 9.13
CA ALA A 76 -12.44 0.91 9.01
C ALA A 76 -12.84 -0.19 8.02
N PRO A 77 -14.03 -0.80 8.18
CA PRO A 77 -14.51 -1.84 7.26
C PRO A 77 -14.76 -1.31 5.84
N ALA A 78 -15.12 -0.02 5.71
CA ALA A 78 -15.33 0.65 4.43
C ALA A 78 -14.55 1.97 4.41
N PHE A 79 -13.76 2.19 3.37
CA PHE A 79 -13.00 3.44 3.20
C PHE A 79 -12.53 3.63 1.75
N THR A 80 -12.15 4.85 1.46
CA THR A 80 -11.37 5.22 0.27
C THR A 80 -9.99 5.67 0.72
N ALA A 81 -8.92 5.14 0.13
CA ALA A 81 -7.57 5.60 0.34
C ALA A 81 -6.98 6.12 -0.98
N GLU A 82 -6.31 7.26 -0.90
CA GLU A 82 -5.73 7.96 -2.06
C GLU A 82 -4.30 8.39 -1.77
N VAL A 83 -3.46 8.35 -2.78
CA VAL A 83 -2.08 8.82 -2.71
C VAL A 83 -1.62 9.30 -4.09
N THR A 84 -0.83 10.37 -4.14
CA THR A 84 -0.12 10.75 -5.37
C THR A 84 1.23 10.04 -5.40
N LEU A 85 1.54 9.39 -6.50
CA LEU A 85 2.83 8.76 -6.78
C LEU A 85 3.54 9.50 -7.90
N ASP A 86 4.76 9.93 -7.66
CA ASP A 86 5.71 10.44 -8.64
C ASP A 86 6.80 9.37 -8.86
N ALA A 87 6.83 8.82 -10.06
CA ALA A 87 7.70 7.72 -10.47
C ALA A 87 8.85 8.14 -11.38
N ARG A 88 9.10 9.46 -11.56
CA ARG A 88 10.13 9.98 -12.47
C ARG A 88 11.54 9.53 -12.09
N ALA A 89 11.79 9.28 -10.81
CA ALA A 89 13.10 8.84 -10.34
C ALA A 89 13.32 7.32 -10.44
N LEU A 90 12.32 6.52 -10.85
CA LEU A 90 12.49 5.09 -11.08
C LEU A 90 13.42 4.82 -12.25
N GLN A 91 14.28 3.84 -12.11
CA GLN A 91 15.17 3.33 -13.16
C GLN A 91 14.52 2.14 -13.88
N ILE A 92 15.07 1.76 -15.06
CA ILE A 92 14.58 0.60 -15.82
C ILE A 92 14.65 -0.65 -14.94
N GLY A 93 13.56 -1.43 -14.88
CA GLY A 93 13.42 -2.59 -14.03
C GLY A 93 12.84 -2.30 -12.64
N GLU A 94 12.56 -1.03 -12.33
CA GLU A 94 11.97 -0.64 -11.04
C GLU A 94 10.50 -0.29 -11.17
N GLN A 95 9.79 -0.43 -10.05
CA GLN A 95 8.39 -0.01 -9.90
C GLN A 95 8.11 0.56 -8.51
N ALA A 96 7.11 1.42 -8.44
CA ALA A 96 6.54 1.92 -7.19
C ALA A 96 5.02 1.92 -7.27
N GLY A 97 4.35 1.72 -6.13
CA GLY A 97 2.91 1.56 -6.18
C GLY A 97 2.21 1.60 -4.84
N PHE A 98 0.90 1.39 -4.93
CA PHE A 98 -0.05 1.35 -3.84
C PHE A 98 -0.87 0.06 -3.91
N GLY A 99 -0.99 -0.66 -2.79
CA GLY A 99 -1.67 -1.94 -2.75
C GLY A 99 -2.36 -2.25 -1.44
N LEU A 100 -2.96 -3.43 -1.42
CA LEU A 100 -3.52 -4.07 -0.25
C LEU A 100 -2.86 -5.43 -0.10
N ILE A 101 -2.03 -5.59 0.95
CA ILE A 101 -1.21 -6.78 1.17
C ILE A 101 -1.79 -7.63 2.31
N GLY A 102 -1.93 -8.92 2.08
CA GLY A 102 -2.45 -9.90 3.02
C GLY A 102 -2.04 -11.31 2.60
N GLY A 103 -2.76 -12.35 2.99
CA GLY A 103 -2.54 -13.73 2.51
C GLY A 103 -2.66 -13.84 1.00
N GLN A 104 -3.61 -13.11 0.42
CA GLN A 104 -3.63 -12.70 -0.99
C GLN A 104 -3.48 -11.20 -1.05
N TYR A 105 -2.88 -10.68 -2.14
CA TYR A 105 -2.70 -9.24 -2.30
C TYR A 105 -2.84 -8.81 -3.77
N ALA A 106 -3.11 -7.52 -3.92
CA ALA A 106 -3.11 -6.85 -5.20
C ALA A 106 -2.57 -5.43 -5.06
N TYR A 107 -2.02 -4.91 -6.14
CA TYR A 107 -1.53 -3.54 -6.21
C TYR A 107 -1.62 -2.94 -7.60
N ILE A 108 -1.62 -1.62 -7.63
CA ILE A 108 -1.43 -0.80 -8.82
C ILE A 108 -0.06 -0.11 -8.72
N ALA A 109 0.72 -0.11 -9.79
CA ALA A 109 2.06 0.46 -9.78
C ALA A 109 2.43 1.14 -11.10
N LEU A 110 3.31 2.13 -11.01
CA LEU A 110 4.07 2.67 -12.13
C LEU A 110 5.38 1.89 -12.22
N ARG A 111 5.64 1.32 -13.40
CA ARG A 111 6.82 0.50 -13.71
C ARG A 111 7.63 1.15 -14.82
N ARG A 112 8.92 1.38 -14.59
CA ARG A 112 9.84 1.87 -15.60
C ARG A 112 10.37 0.71 -16.44
N THR A 113 10.14 0.78 -17.75
CA THR A 113 10.65 -0.19 -18.72
C THR A 113 11.59 0.51 -19.71
N ALA A 114 12.28 -0.27 -20.54
CA ALA A 114 13.12 0.27 -21.59
C ALA A 114 12.34 1.09 -22.65
N THR A 115 11.02 0.85 -22.77
CA THR A 115 10.14 1.52 -23.75
C THR A 115 9.31 2.66 -23.15
N GLY A 116 9.40 2.89 -21.83
CA GLY A 116 8.67 3.95 -21.15
C GLY A 116 8.07 3.54 -19.82
N MET A 117 7.18 4.37 -19.30
CA MET A 117 6.45 4.11 -18.06
C MET A 117 5.19 3.29 -18.34
N ARG A 118 5.01 2.21 -17.58
CA ARG A 118 3.81 1.36 -17.62
C ARG A 118 2.99 1.54 -16.35
N LEU A 119 1.68 1.54 -16.48
CA LEU A 119 0.77 1.36 -15.36
C LEU A 119 0.35 -0.11 -15.34
N VAL A 120 0.57 -0.79 -14.20
CA VAL A 120 0.31 -2.22 -14.05
C VAL A 120 -0.63 -2.48 -12.88
N PHE A 121 -1.53 -3.46 -13.06
CA PHE A 121 -2.30 -4.05 -11.98
C PHE A 121 -1.87 -5.50 -11.79
N VAL A 122 -1.45 -5.83 -10.57
CA VAL A 122 -0.87 -7.12 -10.24
C VAL A 122 -1.66 -7.77 -9.10
N GLN A 123 -1.88 -9.06 -9.23
CA GLN A 123 -2.47 -9.90 -8.18
C GLN A 123 -1.55 -11.06 -7.83
N SER A 124 -1.53 -11.44 -6.55
CA SER A 124 -0.89 -12.67 -6.09
C SER A 124 -1.90 -13.81 -6.04
N ASP A 125 -1.43 -15.04 -6.14
CA ASP A 125 -2.22 -16.27 -6.09
C ASP A 125 -2.41 -16.83 -4.68
N GLY A 126 -2.21 -16.09 -3.66
CA GLY A 126 -2.43 -16.53 -2.28
C GLY A 126 -1.28 -17.32 -1.67
N GLU A 127 -1.30 -18.65 -1.66
CA GLU A 127 -0.36 -19.47 -0.87
C GLU A 127 1.09 -19.40 -1.35
N ALA A 128 1.31 -19.38 -2.66
CA ALA A 128 2.64 -19.34 -3.24
C ALA A 128 3.18 -17.91 -3.44
N HIS A 129 2.33 -16.89 -3.20
CA HIS A 129 2.63 -15.47 -3.46
C HIS A 129 3.16 -15.20 -4.87
N GLN A 130 2.79 -16.05 -5.85
CA GLN A 130 3.14 -15.83 -7.24
C GLN A 130 2.37 -14.63 -7.78
N GLU A 131 3.10 -13.69 -8.36
CA GLU A 131 2.50 -12.49 -8.93
C GLU A 131 2.15 -12.67 -10.40
N ARG A 132 0.99 -12.17 -10.77
CA ARG A 132 0.53 -12.09 -12.15
C ARG A 132 0.13 -10.67 -12.49
N VAL A 133 0.70 -10.13 -13.57
CA VAL A 133 0.22 -8.89 -14.18
C VAL A 133 -1.12 -9.20 -14.84
N CYS A 134 -2.19 -8.63 -14.31
CA CYS A 134 -3.55 -8.85 -14.78
C CYS A 134 -4.00 -7.80 -15.80
N GLU A 135 -3.48 -6.58 -15.67
CA GLU A 135 -3.74 -5.48 -16.60
C GLU A 135 -2.48 -4.60 -16.69
N GLU A 136 -2.18 -4.13 -17.91
CA GLU A 136 -1.04 -3.28 -18.18
C GLU A 136 -1.37 -2.33 -19.35
N ILE A 137 -1.06 -1.05 -19.18
CA ILE A 137 -1.19 -0.01 -20.20
C ILE A 137 0.04 0.89 -20.21
N ASP A 138 0.22 1.69 -21.26
CA ASP A 138 1.12 2.84 -21.22
C ASP A 138 0.63 3.80 -20.14
N ALA A 139 1.50 4.18 -19.23
CA ALA A 139 1.11 5.09 -18.16
C ALA A 139 0.74 6.46 -18.77
N PRO A 140 -0.43 7.03 -18.43
CA PRO A 140 -0.84 8.33 -18.97
C PRO A 140 0.04 9.48 -18.50
N ALA A 141 0.77 9.29 -17.39
CA ALA A 141 1.78 10.20 -16.87
C ALA A 141 2.73 9.45 -15.92
N GLU A 142 3.91 10.02 -15.67
CA GLU A 142 4.89 9.49 -14.68
C GLU A 142 4.57 9.92 -13.25
N GLN A 143 3.57 10.79 -13.07
CA GLN A 143 2.99 11.17 -11.80
C GLN A 143 1.48 10.97 -11.87
N LEU A 144 0.93 10.14 -10.99
CA LEU A 144 -0.49 9.80 -10.95
C LEU A 144 -1.03 9.84 -9.53
N ALA A 145 -2.28 10.25 -9.38
CA ALA A 145 -3.05 9.95 -8.19
C ALA A 145 -3.62 8.53 -8.31
N LEU A 146 -3.40 7.73 -7.29
CA LEU A 146 -3.88 6.36 -7.16
C LEU A 146 -4.93 6.28 -6.06
N ARG A 147 -5.95 5.45 -6.26
CA ARG A 147 -7.05 5.25 -5.31
C ARG A 147 -7.30 3.78 -5.09
N MET A 148 -7.62 3.44 -3.86
CA MET A 148 -8.22 2.16 -3.49
C MET A 148 -9.52 2.41 -2.74
N VAL A 149 -10.58 1.69 -3.11
CA VAL A 149 -11.85 1.66 -2.38
C VAL A 149 -12.03 0.27 -1.81
N LEU A 150 -12.18 0.18 -0.49
CA LEU A 150 -12.51 -1.06 0.21
C LEU A 150 -13.96 -1.01 0.67
N GLN A 151 -14.70 -2.08 0.38
CA GLN A 151 -16.08 -2.23 0.81
C GLN A 151 -16.30 -3.62 1.40
N PRO A 152 -17.02 -3.75 2.54
CA PRO A 152 -17.38 -5.05 3.08
C PRO A 152 -18.38 -5.75 2.12
N THR A 153 -18.25 -7.07 2.03
CA THR A 153 -19.16 -7.94 1.26
C THR A 153 -19.86 -8.97 2.16
N GLY A 154 -19.49 -9.02 3.43
CA GLY A 154 -20.03 -9.89 4.49
C GLY A 154 -19.31 -9.58 5.79
N ASP A 155 -19.58 -10.33 6.84
CA ASP A 155 -19.06 -10.07 8.19
C ASP A 155 -17.51 -10.07 8.25
N ASP A 156 -16.87 -10.99 7.52
CA ASP A 156 -15.40 -11.15 7.50
C ASP A 156 -14.78 -11.00 6.11
N THR A 157 -15.54 -10.48 5.14
CA THR A 157 -15.11 -10.39 3.74
C THR A 157 -15.23 -8.95 3.24
N ALA A 158 -14.32 -8.59 2.34
CA ALA A 158 -14.31 -7.29 1.69
C ALA A 158 -13.87 -7.40 0.24
N ARG A 159 -14.17 -6.37 -0.53
CA ARG A 159 -13.71 -6.22 -1.91
C ARG A 159 -13.00 -4.88 -2.07
N ALA A 160 -11.80 -4.91 -2.63
CA ALA A 160 -11.03 -3.75 -2.99
C ALA A 160 -11.09 -3.50 -4.49
N ALA A 161 -11.23 -2.25 -4.89
CA ALA A 161 -11.13 -1.81 -6.28
C ALA A 161 -10.08 -0.72 -6.37
N PHE A 162 -9.26 -0.75 -7.43
CA PHE A 162 -8.22 0.23 -7.70
C PHE A 162 -8.61 1.16 -8.83
N ALA A 163 -8.10 2.38 -8.79
CA ALA A 163 -8.28 3.38 -9.82
C ALA A 163 -7.07 4.32 -9.88
N TYR A 164 -6.91 4.99 -11.01
CA TYR A 164 -5.97 6.10 -11.19
C TYR A 164 -6.72 7.33 -11.71
N GLN A 165 -6.20 8.52 -11.44
CA GLN A 165 -6.78 9.75 -11.95
C GLN A 165 -6.16 10.12 -13.30
N HIS A 166 -7.00 10.43 -14.29
CA HIS A 166 -6.58 10.92 -15.59
C HIS A 166 -7.53 12.00 -16.10
N LEU A 167 -6.99 13.17 -16.45
CA LEU A 167 -7.75 14.35 -16.91
C LEU A 167 -8.87 14.76 -15.94
N GLY A 168 -8.62 14.64 -14.62
CA GLY A 168 -9.58 14.97 -13.58
C GLY A 168 -10.52 13.84 -13.16
N ASP A 169 -10.67 12.79 -13.97
CA ASP A 169 -11.57 11.67 -13.72
C ASP A 169 -10.85 10.46 -13.13
N TRP A 170 -11.53 9.75 -12.21
CA TRP A 170 -11.09 8.46 -11.70
C TRP A 170 -11.44 7.35 -12.68
N ARG A 171 -10.44 6.63 -13.16
CA ARG A 171 -10.58 5.46 -14.02
C ARG A 171 -10.23 4.21 -13.26
N ARG A 172 -11.19 3.29 -13.19
CA ARG A 172 -10.96 1.98 -12.59
C ARG A 172 -9.86 1.25 -13.37
N PHE A 173 -9.02 0.52 -12.65
CA PHE A 173 -7.93 -0.26 -13.21
C PHE A 173 -7.79 -1.58 -12.47
N GLY A 174 -7.82 -2.66 -13.20
CA GLY A 174 -7.90 -4.01 -12.67
C GLY A 174 -9.30 -4.41 -12.20
N GLU A 175 -9.52 -5.72 -12.11
CA GLU A 175 -10.74 -6.29 -11.55
C GLU A 175 -10.76 -6.15 -10.02
N PRO A 176 -11.98 -6.07 -9.41
CA PRO A 176 -12.08 -6.04 -7.96
C PRO A 176 -11.46 -7.28 -7.34
N PHE A 177 -10.69 -7.04 -6.30
CA PHE A 177 -9.90 -8.02 -5.59
C PHE A 177 -10.50 -8.25 -4.19
N SER A 178 -10.57 -9.53 -3.76
CA SER A 178 -10.96 -9.88 -2.40
C SER A 178 -9.72 -10.19 -1.57
N PRO A 179 -9.33 -9.30 -0.64
CA PRO A 179 -8.16 -9.53 0.20
C PRO A 179 -8.40 -10.69 1.15
N ALA A 180 -7.39 -11.54 1.32
CA ALA A 180 -7.38 -12.55 2.35
C ALA A 180 -6.53 -12.11 3.53
N ARG A 181 -6.99 -12.40 4.76
CA ARG A 181 -6.16 -12.21 5.95
C ARG A 181 -4.97 -13.18 5.94
N HIS A 182 -3.84 -12.73 6.44
CA HIS A 182 -2.72 -13.60 6.74
C HIS A 182 -2.93 -14.29 8.12
N THR A 183 -2.19 -15.37 8.40
CA THR A 183 -2.32 -16.19 9.62
C THR A 183 -2.31 -15.37 10.92
N TRP A 184 -1.44 -14.36 11.03
CA TRP A 184 -1.24 -13.58 12.26
C TRP A 184 -1.67 -12.12 12.15
N VAL A 185 -1.87 -11.63 10.94
CA VAL A 185 -2.18 -10.22 10.69
C VAL A 185 -3.27 -10.11 9.62
N GLY A 186 -4.11 -9.10 9.73
CA GLY A 186 -5.08 -8.75 8.69
C GLY A 186 -4.42 -8.18 7.45
N ALA A 187 -5.21 -7.96 6.41
CA ALA A 187 -4.75 -7.20 5.24
C ALA A 187 -4.37 -5.76 5.65
N ARG A 188 -3.37 -5.19 4.98
CA ARG A 188 -2.84 -3.85 5.22
C ARG A 188 -2.74 -3.06 3.92
N MET A 189 -2.98 -1.77 3.98
CA MET A 189 -2.61 -0.86 2.91
C MET A 189 -1.08 -0.83 2.80
N ALA A 190 -0.54 -0.76 1.59
CA ALA A 190 0.90 -0.83 1.34
C ALA A 190 1.34 0.23 0.34
N LEU A 191 2.39 0.98 0.69
CA LEU A 191 3.19 1.81 -0.23
C LEU A 191 4.53 1.14 -0.43
N PHE A 192 5.02 1.11 -1.66
CA PHE A 192 6.29 0.45 -1.95
C PHE A 192 7.00 1.05 -3.16
N ALA A 193 8.31 0.85 -3.18
CA ALA A 193 9.15 0.98 -4.37
C ALA A 193 10.13 -0.20 -4.37
N MET A 194 10.33 -0.85 -5.52
CA MET A 194 11.19 -2.02 -5.60
C MET A 194 11.80 -2.21 -6.98
N SER A 195 12.95 -2.86 -7.02
CA SER A 195 13.57 -3.38 -8.24
C SER A 195 13.16 -4.83 -8.47
N LEU A 196 12.77 -5.16 -9.69
CA LEU A 196 12.19 -6.46 -10.06
C LEU A 196 13.25 -7.51 -10.41
N ASP A 197 14.46 -7.10 -10.80
CA ASP A 197 15.56 -7.99 -11.22
C ASP A 197 16.52 -8.37 -10.08
N GLY A 198 16.25 -7.84 -8.87
CA GLY A 198 17.07 -8.12 -7.69
C GLY A 198 18.31 -7.24 -7.56
N GLU A 199 18.53 -6.29 -8.48
CA GLU A 199 19.64 -5.35 -8.45
C GLU A 199 19.21 -3.99 -7.90
N ASN A 200 20.13 -3.23 -7.32
CA ASN A 200 19.89 -1.88 -6.85
C ASN A 200 20.32 -0.87 -7.92
N HIS A 201 19.34 -0.26 -8.59
CA HIS A 201 19.59 0.73 -9.63
C HIS A 201 19.56 2.19 -9.10
N GLY A 202 19.26 2.36 -7.80
CA GLY A 202 19.28 3.65 -7.12
C GLY A 202 18.07 4.54 -7.40
N GLY A 203 16.98 3.99 -7.94
CA GLY A 203 15.75 4.73 -8.16
C GLY A 203 14.89 4.83 -6.90
N ALA A 204 13.79 5.57 -7.00
CA ALA A 204 12.87 5.80 -5.91
C ALA A 204 11.46 6.15 -6.41
N GLY A 205 10.45 5.84 -5.61
CA GLY A 205 9.09 6.36 -5.73
C GLY A 205 8.84 7.46 -4.71
N LYS A 206 8.32 8.62 -5.13
CA LYS A 206 7.94 9.70 -4.23
C LYS A 206 6.42 9.75 -4.08
N PHE A 207 5.96 9.70 -2.83
CA PHE A 207 4.55 9.73 -2.49
C PHE A 207 4.19 11.08 -1.84
N GLY A 208 3.12 11.68 -2.35
CA GLY A 208 2.49 12.85 -1.75
C GLY A 208 1.57 12.44 -0.61
N PRO A 209 0.69 13.37 -0.16
CA PRO A 209 -0.21 13.09 0.95
C PRO A 209 -1.03 11.82 0.76
N PHE A 210 -1.07 11.01 1.79
CA PHE A 210 -1.92 9.82 1.89
C PHE A 210 -3.22 10.18 2.60
N ARG A 211 -4.35 9.98 1.97
CA ARG A 211 -5.67 10.34 2.47
C ARG A 211 -6.54 9.12 2.64
N VAL A 212 -7.11 8.95 3.81
CA VAL A 212 -8.11 7.92 4.09
C VAL A 212 -9.41 8.58 4.50
N THR A 213 -10.45 8.35 3.72
CA THR A 213 -11.83 8.77 4.00
C THR A 213 -12.65 7.55 4.37
N LYS A 214 -13.15 7.51 5.60
CA LYS A 214 -14.02 6.43 6.09
C LYS A 214 -15.43 6.65 5.53
N ALA A 215 -16.08 5.58 5.06
CA ALA A 215 -17.47 5.59 4.62
C ALA A 215 -18.43 5.58 5.81
#